data_a1839f3b595d148366c8a6aa6c57e182
#
_entry.id   a1839f3b595d148366c8a6aa6c57e182
#
_cell.length_a   1.000
_cell.length_b   1.000
_cell.length_c   1.000
_cell.angle_alpha   90.00
_cell.angle_beta   90.00
_cell.angle_gamma   90.00
#
_symmetry.space_group_name_H-M   'P 1'
#
loop_
_entity.id
_entity.type
_entity.pdbx_description
1 polymer ?
#
loop_
_entity_poly.entity_id
_entity_poly.type
_entity_poly.pdbx_seq_one_letter_code
_entity_poly.pdbx_strand_id
1 'polypeptide(L)'
;MEENKDLKTIRKAATELKLPLWRDSLDDYIVRFAAESWSVQHLLAVMMQDQLEMRADNRRRTLVKRAGFPQLKYLGDLLVEELPEDARTALPLLRSLDFVREGRNVVLYGNPGTGKTHLATALGIEACAHGMTVMFTSVPRLITQIREARQERTLRQIGRAHV
;
A
#
# COMPACT_ATOMS: atom_id res chain seq x y z
N MET A 1 -12.19 33.83 21.79
CA MET A 1 -12.27 32.61 22.64
C MET A 1 -10.86 32.10 22.79
N GLU A 2 -10.27 32.13 23.98
CA GLU A 2 -8.93 31.59 24.18
C GLU A 2 -8.96 30.09 23.98
N GLU A 3 -8.12 29.62 23.05
CA GLU A 3 -7.96 28.18 22.82
C GLU A 3 -7.42 27.54 24.11
N ASN A 4 -8.07 26.45 24.55
CA ASN A 4 -7.70 25.73 25.76
C ASN A 4 -6.20 25.36 25.74
N LYS A 5 -5.47 25.69 26.81
CA LYS A 5 -4.03 25.43 26.93
C LYS A 5 -3.67 23.95 26.67
N ASP A 6 -4.52 23.05 27.12
CA ASP A 6 -4.30 21.61 26.94
C ASP A 6 -4.41 21.20 25.48
N LEU A 7 -5.38 21.76 24.72
CA LEU A 7 -5.51 21.51 23.29
C LEU A 7 -4.28 21.98 22.50
N LYS A 8 -3.75 23.15 22.85
CA LYS A 8 -2.49 23.64 22.25
C LYS A 8 -1.33 22.70 22.53
N THR A 9 -1.24 22.20 23.76
CA THR A 9 -0.18 21.26 24.17
C THR A 9 -0.30 19.95 23.39
N ILE A 10 -1.52 19.38 23.26
CA ILE A 10 -1.77 18.16 22.51
C ILE A 10 -1.40 18.34 21.04
N ARG A 11 -1.83 19.43 20.39
CA ARG A 11 -1.52 19.69 18.97
C ARG A 11 -0.04 19.87 18.71
N LYS A 12 0.68 20.55 19.61
CA LYS A 12 2.13 20.69 19.53
C LYS A 12 2.83 19.34 19.62
N ALA A 13 2.51 18.55 20.64
CA ALA A 13 3.05 17.21 20.82
C ALA A 13 2.70 16.29 19.63
N ALA A 14 1.46 16.34 19.13
CA ALA A 14 1.01 15.59 17.97
C ALA A 14 1.81 15.94 16.71
N THR A 15 2.21 17.19 16.54
CA THR A 15 3.08 17.61 15.43
C THR A 15 4.46 16.98 15.54
N GLU A 16 5.10 17.05 16.72
CA GLU A 16 6.41 16.45 16.97
C GLU A 16 6.40 14.94 16.82
N LEU A 17 5.34 14.28 17.31
CA LEU A 17 5.13 12.83 17.21
C LEU A 17 4.61 12.38 15.84
N LYS A 18 4.38 13.28 14.90
CA LYS A 18 3.81 13.01 13.57
C LYS A 18 2.47 12.26 13.63
N LEU A 19 1.56 12.78 14.45
CA LEU A 19 0.20 12.27 14.63
C LEU A 19 -0.81 13.26 14.00
N PRO A 20 -0.99 13.26 12.67
CA PRO A 20 -1.82 14.25 12.00
C PRO A 20 -3.28 14.26 12.46
N LEU A 21 -3.89 13.11 12.73
CA LEU A 21 -5.26 13.02 13.26
C LEU A 21 -5.42 13.78 14.59
N TRP A 22 -4.47 13.60 15.50
CA TRP A 22 -4.45 14.28 16.79
C TRP A 22 -4.19 15.79 16.69
N ARG A 23 -3.55 16.21 15.63
CA ARG A 23 -3.31 17.63 15.35
C ARG A 23 -4.52 18.30 14.70
N ASP A 24 -5.07 17.65 13.67
CA ASP A 24 -6.00 18.28 12.72
C ASP A 24 -7.48 17.99 13.06
N SER A 25 -7.79 16.84 13.65
CA SER A 25 -9.17 16.39 13.92
C SER A 25 -9.51 16.30 15.41
N LEU A 26 -8.67 16.84 16.30
CA LEU A 26 -8.87 16.74 17.75
C LEU A 26 -10.24 17.26 18.18
N ASP A 27 -10.68 18.41 17.63
CA ASP A 27 -11.95 19.03 17.98
C ASP A 27 -13.15 18.14 17.60
N ASP A 28 -13.09 17.47 16.43
CA ASP A 28 -14.14 16.57 15.98
C ASP A 28 -14.30 15.39 16.95
N TYR A 29 -13.18 14.84 17.44
CA TYR A 29 -13.21 13.76 18.43
C TYR A 29 -13.79 14.24 19.78
N ILE A 30 -13.49 15.45 20.20
CA ILE A 30 -14.04 16.03 21.45
C ILE A 30 -15.56 16.23 21.32
N VAL A 31 -16.03 16.70 20.17
CA VAL A 31 -17.46 16.87 19.89
C VAL A 31 -18.16 15.52 19.93
N ARG A 32 -17.62 14.49 19.27
CA ARG A 32 -18.18 13.14 19.30
C ARG A 32 -18.16 12.53 20.70
N PHE A 33 -17.06 12.71 21.45
CA PHE A 33 -16.97 12.27 22.84
C PHE A 33 -18.10 12.81 23.71
N ALA A 34 -18.40 14.11 23.56
CA ALA A 34 -19.48 14.74 24.32
C ALA A 34 -20.88 14.28 23.86
N ALA A 35 -21.07 14.15 22.54
CA ALA A 35 -22.37 13.77 21.97
C ALA A 35 -22.74 12.30 22.23
N GLU A 36 -21.77 11.39 22.18
CA GLU A 36 -21.99 9.95 22.30
C GLU A 36 -21.72 9.41 23.70
N SER A 37 -21.47 10.29 24.68
CA SER A 37 -21.18 9.92 26.08
C SER A 37 -20.07 8.86 26.22
N TRP A 38 -19.02 8.96 25.44
CA TRP A 38 -17.90 8.04 25.49
C TRP A 38 -17.16 8.10 26.84
N SER A 39 -16.50 7.01 27.20
CA SER A 39 -15.48 7.09 28.25
C SER A 39 -14.19 7.69 27.69
N VAL A 40 -13.34 8.23 28.56
CA VAL A 40 -12.01 8.75 28.17
C VAL A 40 -11.19 7.63 27.52
N GLN A 41 -11.27 6.41 28.05
CA GLN A 41 -10.58 5.26 27.52
C GLN A 41 -11.04 4.93 26.10
N HIS A 42 -12.35 5.02 25.83
CA HIS A 42 -12.89 4.79 24.50
C HIS A 42 -12.43 5.87 23.51
N LEU A 43 -12.48 7.13 23.89
CA LEU A 43 -11.95 8.24 23.07
C LEU A 43 -10.49 7.99 22.65
N LEU A 44 -9.64 7.66 23.62
CA LEU A 44 -8.22 7.39 23.32
C LEU A 44 -8.05 6.17 22.42
N ALA A 45 -8.80 5.10 22.65
CA ALA A 45 -8.75 3.90 21.83
C ALA A 45 -9.13 4.18 20.37
N VAL A 46 -10.25 4.89 20.16
CA VAL A 46 -10.71 5.27 18.81
C VAL A 46 -9.67 6.15 18.11
N MET A 47 -9.17 7.19 18.77
CA MET A 47 -8.16 8.08 18.19
C MET A 47 -6.87 7.35 17.81
N MET A 48 -6.41 6.40 18.64
CA MET A 48 -5.23 5.58 18.34
C MET A 48 -5.49 4.64 17.16
N GLN A 49 -6.65 3.99 17.13
CA GLN A 49 -7.03 3.07 16.05
C GLN A 49 -7.10 3.80 14.71
N ASP A 50 -7.80 4.93 14.65
CA ASP A 50 -7.95 5.74 13.44
C ASP A 50 -6.58 6.25 12.95
N GLN A 51 -5.67 6.61 13.88
CA GLN A 51 -4.32 7.01 13.54
C GLN A 51 -3.50 5.85 12.93
N LEU A 52 -3.66 4.63 13.43
CA LEU A 52 -3.02 3.43 12.87
C LEU A 52 -3.55 3.14 11.48
N GLU A 53 -4.86 3.21 11.28
CA GLU A 53 -5.51 3.00 9.98
C GLU A 53 -5.05 4.05 8.95
N MET A 54 -5.02 5.32 9.32
CA MET A 54 -4.50 6.38 8.45
C MET A 54 -3.03 6.12 8.06
N ARG A 55 -2.19 5.68 8.98
CA ARG A 55 -0.79 5.34 8.68
C ARG A 55 -0.69 4.14 7.73
N ALA A 56 -1.51 3.12 7.94
CA ALA A 56 -1.56 1.95 7.07
C ALA A 56 -1.98 2.34 5.64
N ASP A 57 -3.00 3.17 5.50
CA ASP A 57 -3.47 3.67 4.20
C ASP A 57 -2.42 4.53 3.49
N ASN A 58 -1.80 5.45 4.20
CA ASN A 58 -0.72 6.28 3.64
C ASN A 58 0.47 5.42 3.19
N ARG A 59 0.80 4.37 3.95
CA ARG A 59 1.84 3.40 3.56
C ARG A 59 1.45 2.66 2.29
N ARG A 60 0.22 2.13 2.20
CA ARG A 60 -0.29 1.44 0.99
C ARG A 60 -0.22 2.34 -0.24
N ARG A 61 -0.75 3.58 -0.13
CA ARG A 61 -0.70 4.56 -1.22
C ARG A 61 0.74 4.86 -1.66
N THR A 62 1.65 4.98 -0.71
CA THR A 62 3.07 5.23 -1.00
C THR A 62 3.71 4.04 -1.71
N LEU A 63 3.41 2.81 -1.29
CA LEU A 63 3.90 1.59 -1.95
C LEU A 63 3.40 1.50 -3.38
N VAL A 64 2.10 1.69 -3.62
CA VAL A 64 1.50 1.68 -4.97
C VAL A 64 2.14 2.76 -5.86
N LYS A 65 2.31 3.98 -5.34
CA LYS A 65 2.95 5.07 -6.08
C LYS A 65 4.40 4.75 -6.46
N ARG A 66 5.15 4.14 -5.54
CA ARG A 66 6.56 3.77 -5.77
C ARG A 66 6.73 2.58 -6.70
N ALA A 67 5.74 1.70 -6.78
CA ALA A 67 5.79 0.52 -7.63
C ALA A 67 5.92 0.85 -9.13
N GLY A 68 5.49 2.03 -9.58
CA GLY A 68 5.64 2.47 -10.97
C GLY A 68 4.70 1.76 -11.95
N PHE A 69 3.52 1.37 -11.51
CA PHE A 69 2.52 0.76 -12.39
C PHE A 69 2.12 1.72 -13.53
N PRO A 70 1.99 1.24 -14.78
CA PRO A 70 1.60 2.07 -15.92
C PRO A 70 0.16 2.57 -15.83
N GLN A 71 -0.71 1.78 -15.23
CA GLN A 71 -2.11 2.06 -14.92
C GLN A 71 -2.49 1.35 -13.64
N LEU A 72 -3.39 1.94 -12.87
CA LEU A 72 -3.97 1.26 -11.72
C LEU A 72 -5.08 0.32 -12.20
N LYS A 73 -4.91 -0.96 -11.93
CA LYS A 73 -5.83 -2.04 -12.27
C LYS A 73 -6.00 -2.94 -11.05
N TYR A 74 -7.23 -3.12 -10.61
CA TYR A 74 -7.54 -3.87 -9.41
C TYR A 74 -8.09 -5.26 -9.73
N LEU A 75 -7.97 -6.20 -8.81
CA LEU A 75 -8.54 -7.54 -8.95
C LEU A 75 -10.07 -7.52 -9.07
N GLY A 76 -10.72 -6.49 -8.46
CA GLY A 76 -12.17 -6.29 -8.60
C GLY A 76 -12.62 -5.84 -9.98
N ASP A 77 -11.72 -5.25 -10.78
CA ASP A 77 -12.01 -4.79 -12.14
C ASP A 77 -11.76 -5.90 -13.18
N LEU A 78 -11.32 -7.07 -12.73
CA LEU A 78 -10.97 -8.17 -13.61
C LEU A 78 -12.24 -8.93 -14.00
N LEU A 79 -12.52 -9.00 -15.30
CA LEU A 79 -13.61 -9.82 -15.83
C LEU A 79 -13.15 -11.29 -15.83
N VAL A 80 -13.43 -11.97 -14.73
CA VAL A 80 -12.93 -13.33 -14.49
C VAL A 80 -13.43 -14.30 -15.56
N GLU A 81 -14.62 -14.07 -16.10
CA GLU A 81 -15.24 -14.88 -17.15
C GLU A 81 -14.48 -14.78 -18.47
N GLU A 82 -13.77 -13.68 -18.72
CA GLU A 82 -12.97 -13.46 -19.93
C GLU A 82 -11.55 -14.05 -19.83
N LEU A 83 -11.16 -14.51 -18.64
CA LEU A 83 -9.86 -15.14 -18.46
C LEU A 83 -9.86 -16.57 -19.04
N PRO A 84 -8.72 -17.02 -19.60
CA PRO A 84 -8.51 -18.42 -19.91
C PRO A 84 -8.75 -19.32 -18.69
N GLU A 85 -9.17 -20.57 -18.94
CA GLU A 85 -9.57 -21.49 -17.87
C GLU A 85 -8.44 -21.77 -16.87
N ASP A 86 -7.22 -21.91 -17.35
CA ASP A 86 -6.01 -22.09 -16.51
C ASP A 86 -5.77 -20.88 -15.61
N ALA A 87 -5.93 -19.66 -16.12
CA ALA A 87 -5.80 -18.43 -15.34
C ALA A 87 -6.93 -18.31 -14.30
N ARG A 88 -8.17 -18.66 -14.63
CA ARG A 88 -9.29 -18.68 -13.68
C ARG A 88 -9.05 -19.67 -12.55
N THR A 89 -8.60 -20.85 -12.87
CA THR A 89 -8.28 -21.90 -11.88
C THR A 89 -7.12 -21.49 -10.96
N ALA A 90 -6.11 -20.81 -11.50
CA ALA A 90 -4.97 -20.34 -10.72
C ALA A 90 -5.26 -19.07 -9.89
N LEU A 91 -6.31 -18.31 -10.24
CA LEU A 91 -6.58 -16.99 -9.64
C LEU A 91 -6.69 -17.01 -8.10
N PRO A 92 -7.39 -17.95 -7.44
CA PRO A 92 -7.44 -18.02 -5.98
C PRO A 92 -6.06 -18.17 -5.34
N LEU A 93 -5.22 -19.03 -5.93
CA LEU A 93 -3.84 -19.25 -5.48
C LEU A 93 -2.97 -18.01 -5.69
N LEU A 94 -3.14 -17.29 -6.80
CA LEU A 94 -2.41 -16.05 -7.04
C LEU A 94 -2.83 -14.94 -6.09
N ARG A 95 -4.11 -14.85 -5.73
CA ARG A 95 -4.65 -13.87 -4.79
C ARG A 95 -4.15 -14.06 -3.36
N SER A 96 -3.81 -15.28 -2.94
CA SER A 96 -3.23 -15.51 -1.61
C SER A 96 -1.84 -14.89 -1.44
N LEU A 97 -1.15 -14.60 -2.55
CA LEU A 97 0.22 -14.10 -2.58
C LEU A 97 1.25 -15.02 -1.91
N ASP A 98 0.90 -16.28 -1.64
CA ASP A 98 1.81 -17.23 -1.00
C ASP A 98 3.02 -17.51 -1.88
N PHE A 99 2.86 -17.46 -3.20
CA PHE A 99 3.98 -17.60 -4.12
C PHE A 99 5.09 -16.56 -3.88
N VAL A 100 4.73 -15.34 -3.45
CA VAL A 100 5.72 -14.30 -3.10
C VAL A 100 6.45 -14.66 -1.81
N ARG A 101 5.72 -15.12 -0.78
CA ARG A 101 6.28 -15.53 0.52
C ARG A 101 7.19 -16.73 0.40
N GLU A 102 6.86 -17.64 -0.53
CA GLU A 102 7.61 -18.86 -0.81
C GLU A 102 8.75 -18.64 -1.82
N GLY A 103 8.94 -17.42 -2.33
CA GLY A 103 9.95 -17.10 -3.33
C GLY A 103 9.73 -17.77 -4.68
N ARG A 104 8.49 -18.14 -5.01
CA ARG A 104 8.14 -18.75 -6.30
C ARG A 104 7.88 -17.69 -7.37
N ASN A 105 8.24 -17.99 -8.60
CA ASN A 105 7.99 -17.15 -9.76
C ASN A 105 6.65 -17.47 -10.40
N VAL A 106 5.97 -16.46 -10.92
CA VAL A 106 4.77 -16.62 -11.74
C VAL A 106 5.07 -16.07 -13.14
N VAL A 107 4.76 -16.87 -14.15
CA VAL A 107 4.90 -16.50 -15.56
C VAL A 107 3.52 -16.43 -16.20
N LEU A 108 3.16 -15.25 -16.71
CA LEU A 108 1.91 -15.02 -17.43
C LEU A 108 2.23 -14.99 -18.93
N TYR A 109 1.76 -15.96 -19.69
CA TYR A 109 1.96 -16.06 -21.13
C TYR A 109 0.62 -16.11 -21.88
N GLY A 110 0.64 -15.87 -23.17
CA GLY A 110 -0.55 -15.88 -24.04
C GLY A 110 -0.57 -14.72 -25.03
N ASN A 111 -1.61 -14.67 -25.86
CA ASN A 111 -1.78 -13.68 -26.92
C ASN A 111 -1.91 -12.25 -26.40
N PRO A 112 -1.61 -11.22 -27.21
CA PRO A 112 -1.90 -9.82 -26.87
C PRO A 112 -3.40 -9.66 -26.51
N GLY A 113 -3.68 -8.79 -25.55
CA GLY A 113 -5.07 -8.48 -25.16
C GLY A 113 -5.70 -9.42 -24.12
N THR A 114 -5.08 -10.55 -23.75
CA THR A 114 -5.65 -11.54 -22.81
C THR A 114 -5.53 -11.14 -21.31
N GLY A 115 -5.35 -9.88 -20.98
CA GLY A 115 -5.38 -9.41 -19.59
C GLY A 115 -4.13 -9.67 -18.75
N LYS A 116 -3.02 -10.19 -19.32
CA LYS A 116 -1.79 -10.50 -18.55
C LYS A 116 -1.26 -9.34 -17.74
N THR A 117 -1.11 -8.18 -18.37
CA THR A 117 -0.62 -6.96 -17.69
C THR A 117 -1.63 -6.46 -16.66
N HIS A 118 -2.93 -6.61 -16.92
CA HIS A 118 -3.96 -6.28 -15.93
C HIS A 118 -3.80 -7.17 -14.70
N LEU A 119 -3.74 -8.47 -14.87
CA LEU A 119 -3.58 -9.43 -13.77
C LEU A 119 -2.27 -9.19 -13.00
N ALA A 120 -1.15 -9.01 -13.69
CA ALA A 120 0.14 -8.72 -13.05
C ALA A 120 0.09 -7.43 -12.22
N THR A 121 -0.50 -6.36 -12.77
CA THR A 121 -0.66 -5.08 -12.06
C THR A 121 -1.58 -5.23 -10.85
N ALA A 122 -2.70 -5.91 -11.01
CA ALA A 122 -3.67 -6.13 -9.94
C ALA A 122 -3.08 -6.93 -8.78
N LEU A 123 -2.32 -8.00 -9.07
CA LEU A 123 -1.59 -8.76 -8.04
C LEU A 123 -0.51 -7.92 -7.35
N GLY A 124 0.19 -7.07 -8.11
CA GLY A 124 1.17 -6.15 -7.54
C GLY A 124 0.53 -5.11 -6.61
N ILE A 125 -0.63 -4.57 -6.96
CA ILE A 125 -1.39 -3.64 -6.09
C ILE A 125 -1.89 -4.37 -4.84
N GLU A 126 -2.37 -5.60 -4.97
CA GLU A 126 -2.77 -6.44 -3.84
C GLU A 126 -1.59 -6.71 -2.90
N ALA A 127 -0.41 -7.00 -3.43
CA ALA A 127 0.81 -7.14 -2.64
C ALA A 127 1.16 -5.84 -1.89
N CYS A 128 1.02 -4.68 -2.53
CA CYS A 128 1.16 -3.37 -1.85
C CYS A 128 0.14 -3.20 -0.72
N ALA A 129 -1.11 -3.65 -0.90
CA ALA A 129 -2.14 -3.61 0.13
C ALA A 129 -1.76 -4.45 1.36
N HIS A 130 -1.03 -5.55 1.16
CA HIS A 130 -0.44 -6.36 2.22
C HIS A 130 0.92 -5.85 2.74
N GLY A 131 1.32 -4.63 2.35
CA GLY A 131 2.53 -3.98 2.83
C GLY A 131 3.83 -4.45 2.16
N MET A 132 3.73 -5.24 1.09
CA MET A 132 4.90 -5.71 0.33
C MET A 132 5.41 -4.61 -0.60
N THR A 133 6.72 -4.53 -0.78
CA THR A 133 7.33 -3.62 -1.75
C THR A 133 7.29 -4.26 -3.14
N VAL A 134 6.77 -3.52 -4.11
CA VAL A 134 6.63 -3.98 -5.50
C VAL A 134 7.36 -3.01 -6.43
N MET A 135 7.98 -3.53 -7.47
CA MET A 135 8.51 -2.74 -8.57
C MET A 135 7.97 -3.29 -9.90
N PHE A 136 7.25 -2.46 -10.63
CA PHE A 136 6.82 -2.75 -11.99
C PHE A 136 7.84 -2.16 -12.96
N THR A 137 8.41 -3.00 -13.83
CA THR A 137 9.41 -2.54 -14.80
C THR A 137 9.32 -3.35 -16.08
N SER A 138 9.75 -2.76 -17.19
CA SER A 138 9.96 -3.49 -18.44
C SER A 138 11.35 -4.10 -18.48
N VAL A 139 11.52 -5.20 -19.22
CA VAL A 139 12.82 -5.87 -19.36
C VAL A 139 13.91 -4.94 -19.90
N PRO A 140 13.67 -4.10 -20.93
CA PRO A 140 14.69 -3.14 -21.40
C PRO A 140 15.12 -2.16 -20.31
N ARG A 141 14.16 -1.63 -19.54
CA ARG A 141 14.47 -0.70 -18.44
C ARG A 141 15.27 -1.39 -17.33
N LEU A 142 14.90 -2.63 -16.98
CA LEU A 142 15.63 -3.41 -15.97
C LEU A 142 17.09 -3.64 -16.41
N ILE A 143 17.33 -4.00 -17.69
CA ILE A 143 18.66 -4.20 -18.24
C ILE A 143 19.47 -2.90 -18.15
N THR A 144 18.88 -1.76 -18.49
CA THR A 144 19.53 -0.44 -18.38
C THR A 144 19.94 -0.16 -16.94
N GLN A 145 19.03 -0.33 -15.98
CA GLN A 145 19.31 -0.13 -14.57
C GLN A 145 20.42 -1.05 -14.05
N ILE A 146 20.44 -2.31 -14.47
CA ILE A 146 21.50 -3.25 -14.08
C ILE A 146 22.86 -2.81 -14.64
N ARG A 147 22.90 -2.33 -15.89
CA ARG A 147 24.15 -1.82 -16.50
C ARG A 147 24.69 -0.59 -15.78
N GLU A 148 23.82 0.37 -15.48
CA GLU A 148 24.16 1.58 -14.73
C GLU A 148 24.68 1.24 -13.33
N ALA A 149 23.94 0.40 -12.59
CA ALA A 149 24.36 -0.03 -11.26
C ALA A 149 25.66 -0.83 -11.25
N ARG A 150 25.96 -1.56 -12.34
CA ARG A 150 27.26 -2.23 -12.51
C ARG A 150 28.40 -1.23 -12.68
N GLN A 151 28.19 -0.18 -13.47
CA GLN A 151 29.17 0.89 -13.67
C GLN A 151 29.44 1.66 -12.37
N GLU A 152 28.37 1.96 -11.61
CA GLU A 152 28.45 2.67 -10.33
C GLU A 152 28.84 1.77 -9.14
N ARG A 153 29.07 0.47 -9.33
CA ARG A 153 29.33 -0.52 -8.27
C ARG A 153 28.23 -0.61 -7.20
N THR A 154 26.99 -0.25 -7.56
CA THR A 154 25.82 -0.18 -6.66
C THR A 154 24.85 -1.37 -6.82
N LEU A 155 25.27 -2.47 -7.47
CA LEU A 155 24.43 -3.66 -7.73
C LEU A 155 23.71 -4.21 -6.49
N ARG A 156 24.30 -4.07 -5.29
CA ARG A 156 23.68 -4.51 -4.04
C ARG A 156 22.39 -3.74 -3.70
N GLN A 157 22.21 -2.54 -4.24
CA GLN A 157 21.01 -1.73 -3.99
C GLN A 157 19.83 -2.21 -4.85
N ILE A 158 20.07 -2.71 -6.05
CA ILE A 158 19.04 -3.28 -6.92
C ILE A 158 18.46 -4.55 -6.28
N GLY A 159 19.31 -5.45 -5.77
CA GLY A 159 18.86 -6.68 -5.10
C GLY A 159 18.03 -6.45 -3.83
N ARG A 160 18.23 -5.33 -3.13
CA ARG A 160 17.44 -4.97 -1.94
C ARG A 160 16.06 -4.36 -2.26
N ALA A 161 15.86 -3.87 -3.48
CA ALA A 161 14.58 -3.34 -3.93
C ALA A 161 13.61 -4.46 -4.39
N HIS A 162 14.09 -5.69 -4.51
CA HIS A 162 13.38 -6.84 -5.06
C HIS A 162 13.05 -7.94 -4.04
N VAL A 163 13.29 -7.70 -2.74
CA VAL A 163 12.99 -8.63 -1.65
C VAL A 163 11.83 -8.10 -0.81
#